data_f78649efcf6db95476666ad1fbfc39ac
#
_entry.id   f78649efcf6db95476666ad1fbfc39ac
#
_cell.length_a   1.000
_cell.length_b   1.000
_cell.length_c   1.000
_cell.angle_alpha   90.00
_cell.angle_beta   90.00
_cell.angle_gamma   90.00
#
_symmetry.space_group_name_H-M   'P 1'
#
loop_
_entity.id
_entity.type
_entity.pdbx_description
1 polymer ?
#
loop_
_entity_poly.entity_id
_entity_poly.type
_entity_poly.pdbx_seq_one_letter_code
_entity_poly.pdbx_strand_id
1 'polypeptide(L)'
;MQRPFIYGVATSSYQIEGGIGENGAGTSNWTVFSQIPGNISNHDNGNIACDHYNLWADDIDLMYEMGIQSYRFSISWSRIFPDNTGKVNEQGLLYYERILQKLESLNIEPMITLYHWDLPQWLEETGGWSNPEIISHFCNYALAVFKRFNKFCTKWITLNEPWVFLHKGYITGEHAPGVKDINIAGKAYVNILRSHVLATSKMRAEAPHIKIGIACNVSHIEPATSSKADLIAASTFESYINTLFLDPWINGTIPPVAWNLFKDEIPNSWLSNTSELITNHDFIGLNYYSKTTIKSNQSSLLGLEITTSGLPVTSMGWEIYPDGLSTLLKWAYDKYKLPIYITENGAAFDDELLESGEINDVDRIAYFRSHLDSMQCAINSGVPVLGYYAWSFLDNFEWEAGYDKRFGIVYVDFNTLQRYVKNSGKFYQEYITNNKQLISVDDQRSAFHHSQ
;
A
#
# COMPACT_ATOMS: atom_id res chain seq x y z
N MET A 1 -0.11 28.22 -8.32
CA MET A 1 1.12 27.43 -8.52
C MET A 1 0.76 25.97 -8.52
N GLN A 2 1.07 25.25 -9.58
CA GLN A 2 0.97 23.80 -9.62
C GLN A 2 1.98 23.24 -8.62
N ARG A 3 1.56 22.30 -7.75
CA ARG A 3 2.51 21.66 -6.80
C ARG A 3 3.46 20.80 -7.61
N PRO A 4 4.77 20.75 -7.29
CA PRO A 4 5.70 19.90 -7.98
C PRO A 4 5.28 18.42 -7.81
N PHE A 5 5.42 17.63 -8.88
CA PHE A 5 5.23 16.19 -8.84
C PHE A 5 6.29 15.55 -7.94
N ILE A 6 5.92 14.54 -7.16
CA ILE A 6 6.78 13.91 -6.15
C ILE A 6 7.15 12.48 -6.60
N TYR A 7 8.44 12.19 -6.64
CA TYR A 7 8.97 10.84 -6.83
C TYR A 7 9.46 10.29 -5.50
N GLY A 8 8.90 9.17 -5.07
CA GLY A 8 9.19 8.55 -3.79
C GLY A 8 9.45 7.05 -3.90
N VAL A 9 9.68 6.47 -2.75
CA VAL A 9 9.75 5.01 -2.53
C VAL A 9 8.84 4.60 -1.39
N ALA A 10 8.42 3.35 -1.38
CA ALA A 10 7.55 2.82 -0.33
C ALA A 10 8.14 1.57 0.33
N THR A 11 7.79 1.35 1.60
CA THR A 11 8.04 0.12 2.37
C THR A 11 6.93 -0.10 3.38
N SER A 12 6.92 -1.25 4.04
CA SER A 12 6.06 -1.51 5.20
C SER A 12 6.85 -2.05 6.40
N SER A 13 6.35 -1.79 7.61
CA SER A 13 7.03 -2.09 8.87
C SER A 13 7.43 -3.56 9.00
N TYR A 14 6.48 -4.48 8.90
CA TYR A 14 6.76 -5.91 9.09
C TYR A 14 7.73 -6.48 8.05
N GLN A 15 7.68 -5.94 6.82
CA GLN A 15 8.48 -6.43 5.70
C GLN A 15 9.95 -6.03 5.79
N ILE A 16 10.29 -4.93 6.47
CA ILE A 16 11.67 -4.43 6.49
C ILE A 16 12.29 -4.29 7.87
N GLU A 17 11.50 -4.02 8.93
CA GLU A 17 12.07 -3.56 10.20
C GLU A 17 12.85 -4.63 10.95
N GLY A 18 12.27 -5.81 11.16
CA GLY A 18 12.81 -6.73 12.16
C GLY A 18 12.67 -6.17 13.58
N GLY A 19 13.63 -6.49 14.45
CA GLY A 19 13.67 -5.95 15.82
C GLY A 19 12.47 -6.33 16.67
N ILE A 20 11.95 -7.55 16.51
CA ILE A 20 10.78 -8.06 17.25
C ILE A 20 11.14 -8.23 18.73
N GLY A 21 10.32 -7.65 19.61
CA GLY A 21 10.57 -7.63 21.05
C GLY A 21 11.57 -6.58 21.52
N GLU A 22 12.30 -5.93 20.62
CA GLU A 22 13.24 -4.89 20.99
C GLU A 22 12.55 -3.62 21.47
N ASN A 23 13.11 -2.99 22.49
CA ASN A 23 12.58 -1.78 23.12
C ASN A 23 11.08 -1.86 23.46
N GLY A 24 10.63 -3.06 23.87
CA GLY A 24 9.26 -3.31 24.30
C GLY A 24 8.24 -3.44 23.19
N ALA A 25 8.68 -3.70 21.95
CA ALA A 25 7.75 -4.01 20.85
C ALA A 25 7.00 -5.33 21.13
N GLY A 26 5.70 -5.33 20.91
CA GLY A 26 4.86 -6.53 20.96
C GLY A 26 4.94 -7.36 19.68
N THR A 27 4.39 -8.57 19.72
CA THR A 27 4.23 -9.41 18.54
C THR A 27 3.01 -8.99 17.71
N SER A 28 3.10 -9.16 16.40
CA SER A 28 1.97 -9.00 15.48
C SER A 28 1.37 -10.36 15.09
N ASN A 29 0.18 -10.33 14.49
CA ASN A 29 -0.44 -11.51 13.89
C ASN A 29 0.47 -12.13 12.81
N TRP A 30 1.22 -11.34 12.05
CA TRP A 30 2.21 -11.82 11.09
C TRP A 30 3.39 -12.51 11.76
N THR A 31 3.85 -12.01 12.91
CA THR A 31 4.89 -12.68 13.70
C THR A 31 4.48 -14.12 14.06
N VAL A 32 3.22 -14.30 14.46
CA VAL A 32 2.68 -15.61 14.83
C VAL A 32 2.39 -16.45 13.59
N PHE A 33 1.74 -15.88 12.59
CA PHE A 33 1.35 -16.57 11.35
C PHE A 33 2.56 -17.13 10.58
N SER A 34 3.65 -16.38 10.51
CA SER A 34 4.86 -16.81 9.79
C SER A 34 5.59 -17.96 10.48
N GLN A 35 5.33 -18.23 11.76
CA GLN A 35 5.89 -19.36 12.49
C GLN A 35 5.12 -20.68 12.27
N ILE A 36 3.94 -20.62 11.68
CA ILE A 36 3.11 -21.80 11.40
C ILE A 36 3.69 -22.52 10.15
N PRO A 37 4.10 -23.78 10.26
CA PRO A 37 4.66 -24.52 9.13
C PRO A 37 3.71 -24.54 7.93
N GLY A 38 4.22 -24.21 6.75
CA GLY A 38 3.47 -24.22 5.49
C GLY A 38 2.78 -22.91 5.13
N ASN A 39 2.75 -21.90 6.02
CA ASN A 39 2.17 -20.62 5.71
C ASN A 39 3.10 -19.74 4.85
N ILE A 40 4.41 -19.86 5.04
CA ILE A 40 5.42 -19.07 4.35
C ILE A 40 6.40 -19.95 3.61
N SER A 41 6.79 -19.57 2.40
CA SER A 41 7.84 -20.21 1.63
C SER A 41 9.12 -20.31 2.46
N ASN A 42 9.83 -21.43 2.37
CA ASN A 42 11.09 -21.71 3.06
C ASN A 42 11.03 -21.58 4.59
N HIS A 43 9.86 -21.46 5.18
CA HIS A 43 9.67 -21.15 6.61
C HIS A 43 10.30 -19.80 7.02
N ASP A 44 10.35 -18.87 6.08
CA ASP A 44 10.84 -17.52 6.31
C ASP A 44 9.92 -16.75 7.27
N ASN A 45 10.45 -15.69 7.87
CA ASN A 45 9.70 -14.79 8.77
C ASN A 45 10.31 -13.39 8.77
N GLY A 46 9.54 -12.41 9.24
CA GLY A 46 9.95 -11.01 9.31
C GLY A 46 10.76 -10.63 10.58
N ASN A 47 11.28 -11.59 11.34
CA ASN A 47 11.93 -11.31 12.64
C ASN A 47 13.19 -10.45 12.54
N ILE A 48 13.94 -10.62 11.45
CA ILE A 48 15.11 -9.80 11.09
C ILE A 48 14.77 -8.93 9.90
N ALA A 49 14.09 -9.49 8.89
CA ALA A 49 13.76 -8.84 7.64
C ALA A 49 14.98 -8.18 6.99
N CYS A 50 14.94 -6.87 6.77
CA CYS A 50 16.09 -6.10 6.30
C CYS A 50 16.90 -5.48 7.45
N ASP A 51 16.53 -5.76 8.69
CA ASP A 51 17.06 -5.10 9.89
C ASP A 51 17.04 -3.56 9.81
N HIS A 52 16.01 -3.02 9.15
CA HIS A 52 15.82 -1.58 9.05
C HIS A 52 15.72 -0.94 10.45
N TYR A 53 15.25 -1.69 11.43
CA TYR A 53 15.18 -1.24 12.81
C TYR A 53 16.55 -0.73 13.35
N ASN A 54 17.64 -1.36 12.98
CA ASN A 54 18.99 -0.95 13.35
C ASN A 54 19.66 -0.10 12.25
N LEU A 55 19.35 -0.34 10.98
CA LEU A 55 20.01 0.27 9.81
C LEU A 55 19.23 1.45 9.20
N TRP A 56 18.16 1.91 9.87
CA TRP A 56 17.27 2.96 9.34
C TRP A 56 17.99 4.24 8.91
N ALA A 57 19.05 4.62 9.63
CA ALA A 57 19.79 5.85 9.35
C ALA A 57 20.56 5.74 8.02
N ASP A 58 21.22 4.59 7.80
CA ASP A 58 21.97 4.31 6.56
C ASP A 58 21.01 4.14 5.38
N ASP A 59 19.87 3.49 5.59
CA ASP A 59 18.84 3.34 4.55
C ASP A 59 18.27 4.71 4.11
N ILE A 60 18.06 5.64 5.04
CA ILE A 60 17.60 7.01 4.71
C ILE A 60 18.71 7.82 4.03
N ASP A 61 19.98 7.68 4.45
CA ASP A 61 21.11 8.31 3.75
C ASP A 61 21.20 7.81 2.31
N LEU A 62 21.00 6.51 2.08
CA LEU A 62 20.95 5.94 0.75
C LEU A 62 19.78 6.50 -0.09
N MET A 63 18.59 6.68 0.50
CA MET A 63 17.47 7.36 -0.18
C MET A 63 17.85 8.78 -0.62
N TYR A 64 18.51 9.52 0.25
CA TYR A 64 18.99 10.88 -0.05
C TYR A 64 20.00 10.90 -1.20
N GLU A 65 20.97 10.00 -1.17
CA GLU A 65 21.98 9.84 -2.25
C GLU A 65 21.35 9.48 -3.60
N MET A 66 20.28 8.67 -3.57
CA MET A 66 19.49 8.34 -4.75
C MET A 66 18.54 9.47 -5.20
N GLY A 67 18.50 10.59 -4.50
CA GLY A 67 17.66 11.74 -4.84
C GLY A 67 16.16 11.53 -4.62
N ILE A 68 15.77 10.57 -3.79
CA ILE A 68 14.37 10.30 -3.41
C ILE A 68 13.79 11.53 -2.72
N GLN A 69 12.59 11.93 -3.11
CA GLN A 69 11.93 13.16 -2.63
C GLN A 69 10.92 12.89 -1.51
N SER A 70 10.40 11.67 -1.45
CA SER A 70 9.42 11.28 -0.42
C SER A 70 9.58 9.82 -0.05
N TYR A 71 9.36 9.52 1.21
CA TYR A 71 9.36 8.16 1.73
C TYR A 71 8.00 7.81 2.32
N ARG A 72 7.32 6.84 1.72
CA ARG A 72 6.10 6.24 2.26
C ARG A 72 6.48 5.01 3.07
N PHE A 73 6.09 4.98 4.35
CA PHE A 73 6.34 3.86 5.23
C PHE A 73 5.19 3.65 6.21
N SER A 74 5.05 2.45 6.75
CA SER A 74 4.04 2.18 7.76
C SER A 74 4.60 2.20 9.17
N ILE A 75 3.73 2.46 10.14
CA ILE A 75 4.03 2.38 11.57
C ILE A 75 3.56 1.01 12.07
N SER A 76 4.44 0.25 12.74
CA SER A 76 4.05 -1.01 13.37
C SER A 76 3.16 -0.74 14.59
N TRP A 77 1.89 -1.14 14.49
CA TRP A 77 0.94 -0.97 15.58
C TRP A 77 1.36 -1.73 16.83
N SER A 78 1.89 -2.95 16.68
CA SER A 78 2.40 -3.76 17.80
C SER A 78 3.61 -3.14 18.50
N ARG A 79 4.38 -2.29 17.81
CA ARG A 79 5.49 -1.53 18.42
C ARG A 79 4.97 -0.36 19.28
N ILE A 80 3.84 0.22 18.91
CA ILE A 80 3.24 1.36 19.64
C ILE A 80 2.35 0.91 20.79
N PHE A 81 1.53 -0.13 20.59
CA PHE A 81 0.67 -0.73 21.60
C PHE A 81 1.00 -2.23 21.73
N PRO A 82 2.04 -2.57 22.49
CA PRO A 82 2.59 -3.92 22.53
C PRO A 82 1.68 -4.94 23.25
N ASP A 83 0.76 -4.45 24.08
CA ASP A 83 -0.12 -5.27 24.90
C ASP A 83 -1.52 -4.61 25.11
N ASN A 84 -2.40 -5.29 25.82
CA ASN A 84 -3.78 -4.87 26.07
C ASN A 84 -3.93 -3.85 27.22
N THR A 85 -2.84 -3.33 27.78
CA THR A 85 -2.91 -2.35 28.89
C THR A 85 -3.38 -0.96 28.44
N GLY A 86 -3.41 -0.72 27.13
CA GLY A 86 -3.71 0.59 26.54
C GLY A 86 -2.60 1.63 26.71
N LYS A 87 -1.45 1.23 27.24
CA LYS A 87 -0.29 2.11 27.38
C LYS A 87 0.51 2.19 26.08
N VAL A 88 0.85 3.39 25.70
CA VAL A 88 1.73 3.65 24.56
C VAL A 88 3.16 3.28 24.91
N ASN A 89 3.84 2.57 24.03
CA ASN A 89 5.28 2.32 24.13
C ASN A 89 6.05 3.55 23.63
N GLU A 90 6.58 4.34 24.55
CA GLU A 90 7.35 5.54 24.23
C GLU A 90 8.62 5.25 23.42
N GLN A 91 9.27 4.09 23.61
CA GLN A 91 10.44 3.70 22.83
C GLN A 91 10.09 3.43 21.38
N GLY A 92 8.91 2.85 21.12
CA GLY A 92 8.36 2.67 19.78
C GLY A 92 8.09 4.01 19.10
N LEU A 93 7.49 4.98 19.80
CA LEU A 93 7.30 6.33 19.26
C LEU A 93 8.63 7.04 18.99
N LEU A 94 9.60 6.93 19.88
CA LEU A 94 10.95 7.54 19.72
C LEU A 94 11.69 6.97 18.50
N TYR A 95 11.53 5.69 18.19
CA TYR A 95 12.12 5.09 17.00
C TYR A 95 11.63 5.80 15.72
N TYR A 96 10.32 5.91 15.52
CA TYR A 96 9.76 6.60 14.36
C TYR A 96 10.01 8.11 14.38
N GLU A 97 10.06 8.75 15.55
CA GLU A 97 10.39 10.18 15.64
C GLU A 97 11.81 10.46 15.13
N ARG A 98 12.80 9.57 15.41
CA ARG A 98 14.17 9.70 14.88
C ARG A 98 14.19 9.56 13.35
N ILE A 99 13.44 8.62 12.79
CA ILE A 99 13.26 8.47 11.33
C ILE A 99 12.73 9.78 10.75
N LEU A 100 11.65 10.32 11.31
CA LEU A 100 11.02 11.55 10.82
C LEU A 100 11.94 12.77 10.92
N GLN A 101 12.71 12.91 12.01
CA GLN A 101 13.71 13.96 12.17
C GLN A 101 14.84 13.85 11.12
N LYS A 102 15.28 12.66 10.83
CA LYS A 102 16.30 12.41 9.78
C LYS A 102 15.75 12.78 8.40
N LEU A 103 14.53 12.36 8.06
CA LEU A 103 13.86 12.70 6.81
C LEU A 103 13.71 14.23 6.66
N GLU A 104 13.27 14.92 7.72
CA GLU A 104 13.16 16.37 7.75
C GLU A 104 14.52 17.04 7.51
N SER A 105 15.59 16.58 8.16
CA SER A 105 16.95 17.12 7.99
C SER A 105 17.50 16.99 6.57
N LEU A 106 17.02 16.00 5.81
CA LEU A 106 17.41 15.71 4.43
C LEU A 106 16.39 16.22 3.38
N ASN A 107 15.31 16.90 3.83
CA ASN A 107 14.21 17.36 2.98
C ASN A 107 13.53 16.22 2.19
N ILE A 108 13.44 15.04 2.76
CA ILE A 108 12.65 13.92 2.24
C ILE A 108 11.26 13.98 2.90
N GLU A 109 10.22 14.16 2.10
CA GLU A 109 8.86 14.31 2.63
C GLU A 109 8.30 12.95 3.10
N PRO A 110 7.85 12.80 4.37
CA PRO A 110 7.24 11.57 4.82
C PRO A 110 5.78 11.45 4.35
N MET A 111 5.36 10.22 4.03
CA MET A 111 3.96 9.82 3.90
C MET A 111 3.73 8.61 4.80
N ILE A 112 2.99 8.80 5.89
CA ILE A 112 2.78 7.75 6.89
C ILE A 112 1.55 6.92 6.57
N THR A 113 1.73 5.59 6.56
CA THR A 113 0.65 4.60 6.53
C THR A 113 0.45 4.07 7.94
N LEU A 114 -0.77 4.18 8.49
CA LEU A 114 -1.05 3.76 9.86
C LEU A 114 -1.14 2.24 9.99
N TYR A 115 -1.71 1.54 9.01
CA TYR A 115 -1.86 0.09 9.05
C TYR A 115 -1.46 -0.55 7.73
N HIS A 116 -0.47 -1.45 7.80
CA HIS A 116 -0.01 -2.26 6.68
C HIS A 116 0.10 -3.73 7.09
N TRP A 117 -1.04 -4.26 7.59
CA TRP A 117 -1.38 -5.65 7.82
C TRP A 117 -0.89 -6.27 9.15
N ASP A 118 0.06 -5.66 9.83
CA ASP A 118 0.65 -6.13 11.09
C ASP A 118 -0.18 -5.73 12.32
N LEU A 119 -1.31 -6.43 12.53
CA LEU A 119 -2.15 -6.24 13.70
C LEU A 119 -1.45 -6.76 14.97
N PRO A 120 -1.50 -6.03 16.12
CA PRO A 120 -1.02 -6.58 17.38
C PRO A 120 -1.68 -7.94 17.70
N GLN A 121 -0.88 -8.92 18.10
CA GLN A 121 -1.36 -10.28 18.35
C GLN A 121 -2.45 -10.31 19.46
N TRP A 122 -2.33 -9.48 20.48
CA TRP A 122 -3.33 -9.41 21.53
C TRP A 122 -4.70 -8.93 21.03
N LEU A 123 -4.77 -8.12 19.97
CA LEU A 123 -6.02 -7.77 19.29
C LEU A 123 -6.53 -8.94 18.46
N GLU A 124 -5.64 -9.65 17.76
CA GLU A 124 -6.03 -10.81 16.98
C GLU A 124 -6.65 -11.91 17.87
N GLU A 125 -6.11 -12.14 19.06
CA GLU A 125 -6.62 -13.09 20.04
C GLU A 125 -8.04 -12.75 20.54
N THR A 126 -8.47 -11.51 20.40
CA THR A 126 -9.82 -11.07 20.73
C THR A 126 -10.76 -11.04 19.52
N GLY A 127 -10.30 -11.50 18.36
CA GLY A 127 -11.07 -11.59 17.11
C GLY A 127 -10.65 -10.60 16.02
N GLY A 128 -9.58 -9.82 16.23
CA GLY A 128 -8.98 -8.95 15.24
C GLY A 128 -9.99 -7.99 14.59
N TRP A 129 -9.92 -7.86 13.27
CA TRP A 129 -10.85 -6.99 12.54
C TRP A 129 -12.32 -7.41 12.61
N SER A 130 -12.63 -8.67 12.98
CA SER A 130 -14.02 -9.11 13.14
C SER A 130 -14.65 -8.66 14.47
N ASN A 131 -13.85 -8.27 15.46
CA ASN A 131 -14.33 -7.74 16.73
C ASN A 131 -14.68 -6.24 16.59
N PRO A 132 -15.90 -5.79 16.94
CA PRO A 132 -16.27 -4.37 16.81
C PRO A 132 -15.46 -3.42 17.70
N GLU A 133 -14.81 -3.90 18.75
CA GLU A 133 -13.93 -3.09 19.60
C GLU A 133 -12.68 -2.59 18.84
N ILE A 134 -12.30 -3.26 17.75
CA ILE A 134 -11.20 -2.85 16.89
C ILE A 134 -11.34 -1.40 16.37
N ILE A 135 -12.59 -0.94 16.19
CA ILE A 135 -12.88 0.42 15.73
C ILE A 135 -12.30 1.44 16.70
N SER A 136 -12.51 1.23 17.99
CA SER A 136 -11.98 2.10 19.04
C SER A 136 -10.48 1.94 19.21
N HIS A 137 -9.96 0.71 19.15
CA HIS A 137 -8.53 0.44 19.25
C HIS A 137 -7.75 1.07 18.10
N PHE A 138 -8.24 0.91 16.85
CA PHE A 138 -7.60 1.54 15.69
C PHE A 138 -7.62 3.07 15.79
N CYS A 139 -8.73 3.65 16.21
CA CYS A 139 -8.83 5.10 16.40
C CYS A 139 -7.86 5.62 17.48
N ASN A 140 -7.75 4.93 18.60
CA ASN A 140 -6.82 5.30 19.68
C ASN A 140 -5.35 5.21 19.22
N TYR A 141 -5.01 4.15 18.52
CA TYR A 141 -3.69 3.99 17.89
C TYR A 141 -3.41 5.12 16.90
N ALA A 142 -4.32 5.34 15.95
CA ALA A 142 -4.18 6.38 14.94
C ALA A 142 -3.95 7.76 15.59
N LEU A 143 -4.72 8.09 16.63
CA LEU A 143 -4.57 9.36 17.35
C LEU A 143 -3.26 9.47 18.12
N ALA A 144 -2.78 8.40 18.76
CA ALA A 144 -1.52 8.41 19.49
C ALA A 144 -0.34 8.71 18.54
N VAL A 145 -0.28 7.99 17.42
CA VAL A 145 0.72 8.17 16.36
C VAL A 145 0.59 9.58 15.74
N PHE A 146 -0.63 9.96 15.41
CA PHE A 146 -0.90 11.24 14.77
C PHE A 146 -0.48 12.43 15.64
N LYS A 147 -0.86 12.46 16.91
CA LYS A 147 -0.50 13.55 17.85
C LYS A 147 1.00 13.71 18.01
N ARG A 148 1.74 12.61 17.95
CA ARG A 148 3.20 12.63 18.05
C ARG A 148 3.88 13.15 16.79
N PHE A 149 3.35 12.78 15.59
CA PHE A 149 4.07 12.94 14.33
C PHE A 149 3.48 13.98 13.37
N ASN A 150 2.31 14.57 13.63
CA ASN A 150 1.67 15.54 12.72
C ASN A 150 2.50 16.80 12.46
N LYS A 151 3.45 17.12 13.32
CA LYS A 151 4.41 18.21 13.12
C LYS A 151 5.44 17.93 12.03
N PHE A 152 5.72 16.65 11.75
CA PHE A 152 6.68 16.20 10.73
C PHE A 152 5.99 15.77 9.43
N CYS A 153 4.77 15.27 9.52
CA CYS A 153 4.08 14.62 8.40
C CYS A 153 2.72 15.27 8.13
N THR A 154 2.53 15.70 6.88
CA THR A 154 1.26 16.28 6.43
C THR A 154 0.39 15.33 5.63
N LYS A 155 0.93 14.18 5.17
CA LYS A 155 0.24 13.20 4.32
C LYS A 155 0.09 11.86 5.04
N TRP A 156 -1.14 11.42 5.19
CA TRP A 156 -1.50 10.25 5.98
C TRP A 156 -2.35 9.28 5.18
N ILE A 157 -2.03 8.01 5.28
CA ILE A 157 -2.82 6.89 4.78
C ILE A 157 -3.27 6.09 6.00
N THR A 158 -4.57 5.87 6.16
CA THR A 158 -5.09 5.12 7.30
C THR A 158 -4.83 3.63 7.16
N LEU A 159 -5.21 3.05 6.02
CA LEU A 159 -5.13 1.63 5.72
C LEU A 159 -4.45 1.42 4.37
N ASN A 160 -3.58 0.42 4.30
CA ASN A 160 -3.06 -0.09 3.03
C ASN A 160 -3.84 -1.32 2.60
N GLU A 161 -4.39 -1.27 1.39
CA GLU A 161 -5.03 -2.39 0.68
C GLU A 161 -6.04 -3.18 1.53
N PRO A 162 -7.12 -2.53 1.98
CA PRO A 162 -8.08 -3.20 2.86
C PRO A 162 -8.73 -4.42 2.20
N TRP A 163 -8.82 -4.47 0.88
CA TRP A 163 -9.28 -5.65 0.16
C TRP A 163 -8.34 -6.84 0.36
N VAL A 164 -7.01 -6.61 0.33
CA VAL A 164 -6.03 -7.70 0.41
C VAL A 164 -6.08 -8.37 1.78
N PHE A 165 -5.97 -7.61 2.87
CA PHE A 165 -5.98 -8.23 4.19
C PHE A 165 -7.37 -8.78 4.58
N LEU A 166 -8.47 -8.24 4.00
CA LEU A 166 -9.79 -8.84 4.14
C LEU A 166 -9.88 -10.17 3.37
N HIS A 167 -9.53 -10.15 2.07
CA HIS A 167 -9.65 -11.31 1.20
C HIS A 167 -8.70 -12.44 1.61
N LYS A 168 -7.40 -12.13 1.64
CA LYS A 168 -6.38 -13.13 1.96
C LYS A 168 -6.35 -13.52 3.44
N GLY A 169 -6.69 -12.61 4.34
CA GLY A 169 -6.68 -12.88 5.78
C GLY A 169 -7.93 -13.58 6.31
N TYR A 170 -9.11 -13.28 5.76
CA TYR A 170 -10.39 -13.73 6.33
C TYR A 170 -11.24 -14.59 5.39
N ILE A 171 -10.98 -14.60 4.07
CA ILE A 171 -11.75 -15.41 3.10
C ILE A 171 -10.93 -16.61 2.62
N THR A 172 -9.70 -16.40 2.12
CA THR A 172 -8.86 -17.49 1.61
C THR A 172 -7.89 -18.04 2.65
N GLY A 173 -7.52 -17.25 3.67
CA GLY A 173 -6.61 -17.63 4.73
C GLY A 173 -5.16 -17.79 4.30
N GLU A 174 -4.77 -17.16 3.19
CA GLU A 174 -3.40 -17.14 2.68
C GLU A 174 -2.49 -16.21 3.47
N HIS A 175 -3.06 -15.19 4.10
CA HIS A 175 -2.37 -14.22 4.96
C HIS A 175 -2.85 -14.33 6.42
N ALA A 176 -2.11 -13.70 7.33
CA ALA A 176 -2.56 -13.51 8.70
C ALA A 176 -3.94 -12.81 8.72
N PRO A 177 -4.87 -13.25 9.57
CA PRO A 177 -4.76 -14.29 10.61
C PRO A 177 -4.98 -15.74 10.12
N GLY A 178 -5.20 -15.99 8.85
CA GLY A 178 -5.41 -17.33 8.30
C GLY A 178 -6.85 -17.86 8.42
N VAL A 179 -7.82 -16.97 8.61
CA VAL A 179 -9.25 -17.30 8.72
C VAL A 179 -9.83 -17.64 7.33
N LYS A 180 -10.74 -18.61 7.29
CA LYS A 180 -11.48 -19.03 6.08
C LYS A 180 -12.97 -19.07 6.36
N ASP A 181 -13.56 -17.89 6.64
CA ASP A 181 -14.96 -17.77 7.00
C ASP A 181 -15.55 -16.47 6.48
N ILE A 182 -16.57 -16.60 5.62
CA ILE A 182 -17.21 -15.46 4.95
C ILE A 182 -18.00 -14.57 5.94
N ASN A 183 -18.55 -15.13 7.02
CA ASN A 183 -19.28 -14.35 8.00
C ASN A 183 -18.32 -13.55 8.88
N ILE A 184 -17.19 -14.15 9.26
CA ILE A 184 -16.11 -13.43 9.95
C ILE A 184 -15.56 -12.32 9.07
N ALA A 185 -15.35 -12.58 7.78
CA ALA A 185 -14.94 -11.58 6.79
C ALA A 185 -15.97 -10.44 6.66
N GLY A 186 -17.27 -10.74 6.69
CA GLY A 186 -18.33 -9.73 6.68
C GLY A 186 -18.30 -8.80 7.89
N LYS A 187 -18.07 -9.33 9.09
CA LYS A 187 -17.86 -8.53 10.31
C LYS A 187 -16.61 -7.64 10.16
N ALA A 188 -15.51 -8.22 9.67
CA ALA A 188 -14.27 -7.48 9.42
C ALA A 188 -14.50 -6.35 8.41
N TYR A 189 -15.21 -6.61 7.30
CA TYR A 189 -15.56 -5.60 6.31
C TYR A 189 -16.25 -4.37 6.92
N VAL A 190 -17.30 -4.60 7.71
CA VAL A 190 -18.05 -3.53 8.39
C VAL A 190 -17.16 -2.74 9.36
N ASN A 191 -16.35 -3.43 10.15
CA ASN A 191 -15.47 -2.79 11.12
C ASN A 191 -14.32 -2.01 10.46
N ILE A 192 -13.77 -2.50 9.35
CA ILE A 192 -12.77 -1.79 8.55
C ILE A 192 -13.36 -0.47 8.02
N LEU A 193 -14.57 -0.53 7.45
CA LEU A 193 -15.24 0.68 6.96
C LEU A 193 -15.40 1.72 8.06
N ARG A 194 -15.89 1.34 9.23
CA ARG A 194 -16.10 2.24 10.37
C ARG A 194 -14.81 2.75 10.99
N SER A 195 -13.79 1.91 11.07
CA SER A 195 -12.49 2.28 11.64
C SER A 195 -11.83 3.40 10.87
N HIS A 196 -11.84 3.31 9.54
CA HIS A 196 -11.32 4.37 8.67
C HIS A 196 -12.04 5.70 8.89
N VAL A 197 -13.37 5.68 8.91
CA VAL A 197 -14.19 6.90 9.12
C VAL A 197 -13.92 7.54 10.47
N LEU A 198 -13.91 6.75 11.54
CA LEU A 198 -13.68 7.27 12.89
C LEU A 198 -12.29 7.87 13.03
N ALA A 199 -11.26 7.15 12.59
CA ALA A 199 -9.87 7.61 12.66
C ALA A 199 -9.68 8.90 11.86
N THR A 200 -10.16 8.95 10.61
CA THR A 200 -10.07 10.14 9.74
C THR A 200 -10.77 11.34 10.37
N SER A 201 -11.99 11.16 10.88
CA SER A 201 -12.76 12.22 11.53
C SER A 201 -12.02 12.82 12.74
N LYS A 202 -11.46 11.95 13.58
CA LYS A 202 -10.75 12.38 14.79
C LYS A 202 -9.40 13.04 14.47
N MET A 203 -8.62 12.49 13.54
CA MET A 203 -7.36 13.10 13.10
C MET A 203 -7.60 14.48 12.49
N ARG A 204 -8.64 14.64 11.68
CA ARG A 204 -8.98 15.92 11.05
C ARG A 204 -9.48 16.96 12.07
N ALA A 205 -10.17 16.52 13.13
CA ALA A 205 -10.58 17.41 14.22
C ALA A 205 -9.38 17.96 15.00
N GLU A 206 -8.30 17.17 15.15
CA GLU A 206 -7.05 17.62 15.82
C GLU A 206 -6.23 18.57 14.92
N ALA A 207 -6.20 18.36 13.60
CA ALA A 207 -5.43 19.19 12.67
C ALA A 207 -6.11 19.29 11.29
N PRO A 208 -6.93 20.29 11.03
CA PRO A 208 -7.70 20.42 9.79
C PRO A 208 -6.87 20.57 8.51
N HIS A 209 -5.60 20.93 8.62
CA HIS A 209 -4.72 21.22 7.47
C HIS A 209 -4.03 19.99 6.89
N ILE A 210 -4.09 18.85 7.57
CA ILE A 210 -3.47 17.60 7.10
C ILE A 210 -4.18 17.05 5.86
N LYS A 211 -3.46 16.20 5.13
CA LYS A 211 -3.97 15.46 3.99
C LYS A 211 -4.14 14.00 4.36
N ILE A 212 -5.37 13.50 4.30
CA ILE A 212 -5.70 12.12 4.61
C ILE A 212 -6.25 11.45 3.36
N GLY A 213 -5.73 10.26 3.05
CA GLY A 213 -6.18 9.39 2.00
C GLY A 213 -6.22 7.93 2.43
N ILE A 214 -6.47 7.09 1.47
CA ILE A 214 -6.48 5.64 1.57
C ILE A 214 -5.62 5.09 0.43
N ALA A 215 -4.89 3.99 0.64
CA ALA A 215 -4.21 3.28 -0.43
C ALA A 215 -4.96 1.98 -0.73
N CYS A 216 -5.46 1.85 -1.95
CA CYS A 216 -6.17 0.68 -2.42
C CYS A 216 -5.40 0.00 -3.54
N ASN A 217 -5.32 -1.33 -3.47
CA ASN A 217 -4.92 -2.12 -4.60
C ASN A 217 -5.99 -2.03 -5.69
N VAL A 218 -5.55 -1.87 -6.93
CA VAL A 218 -6.43 -1.84 -8.09
C VAL A 218 -5.85 -2.71 -9.21
N SER A 219 -6.71 -3.31 -9.99
CA SER A 219 -6.32 -4.10 -11.16
C SER A 219 -7.13 -3.68 -12.38
N HIS A 220 -6.48 -3.66 -13.54
CA HIS A 220 -7.19 -3.54 -14.81
C HIS A 220 -7.88 -4.88 -15.13
N ILE A 221 -9.20 -4.88 -15.18
CA ILE A 221 -9.97 -6.11 -15.34
C ILE A 221 -10.43 -6.26 -16.77
N GLU A 222 -10.14 -7.43 -17.37
CA GLU A 222 -10.61 -7.80 -18.69
C GLU A 222 -11.38 -9.14 -18.65
N PRO A 223 -12.47 -9.29 -19.41
CA PRO A 223 -13.12 -10.57 -19.57
C PRO A 223 -12.27 -11.48 -20.47
N ALA A 224 -12.22 -12.79 -20.16
CA ALA A 224 -11.49 -13.77 -20.97
C ALA A 224 -12.04 -13.90 -22.39
N THR A 225 -13.35 -13.70 -22.55
CA THR A 225 -14.02 -13.68 -23.85
C THR A 225 -15.13 -12.61 -23.90
N SER A 226 -15.66 -12.33 -25.08
CA SER A 226 -16.83 -11.45 -25.25
C SER A 226 -18.17 -12.10 -24.85
N SER A 227 -18.16 -13.29 -24.24
CA SER A 227 -19.38 -13.94 -23.76
C SER A 227 -20.04 -13.08 -22.65
N LYS A 228 -21.39 -13.09 -22.62
CA LYS A 228 -22.14 -12.39 -21.58
C LYS A 228 -21.75 -12.86 -20.17
N ALA A 229 -21.40 -14.14 -20.01
CA ALA A 229 -21.02 -14.70 -18.73
C ALA A 229 -19.66 -14.14 -18.25
N ASP A 230 -18.65 -14.06 -19.13
CA ASP A 230 -17.34 -13.50 -18.78
C ASP A 230 -17.41 -11.99 -18.56
N LEU A 231 -18.22 -11.27 -19.33
CA LEU A 231 -18.45 -9.83 -19.12
C LEU A 231 -19.05 -9.54 -17.74
N ILE A 232 -20.06 -10.33 -17.31
CA ILE A 232 -20.64 -10.20 -15.96
C ILE A 232 -19.63 -10.56 -14.89
N ALA A 233 -18.88 -11.64 -15.08
CA ALA A 233 -17.84 -12.07 -14.13
C ALA A 233 -16.75 -11.00 -13.97
N ALA A 234 -16.27 -10.42 -15.07
CA ALA A 234 -15.29 -9.33 -15.05
C ALA A 234 -15.81 -8.09 -14.32
N SER A 235 -17.05 -7.66 -14.60
CA SER A 235 -17.67 -6.53 -13.90
C SER A 235 -17.88 -6.80 -12.41
N THR A 236 -18.21 -8.04 -12.03
CA THR A 236 -18.32 -8.44 -10.62
C THR A 236 -16.97 -8.35 -9.92
N PHE A 237 -15.91 -8.84 -10.56
CA PHE A 237 -14.56 -8.79 -9.99
C PHE A 237 -14.01 -7.36 -9.93
N GLU A 238 -14.26 -6.52 -10.94
CA GLU A 238 -13.92 -5.09 -10.90
C GLU A 238 -14.58 -4.42 -9.69
N SER A 239 -15.87 -4.68 -9.49
CA SER A 239 -16.60 -4.18 -8.32
C SER A 239 -16.00 -4.68 -7.00
N TYR A 240 -15.56 -5.92 -6.96
CA TYR A 240 -14.99 -6.55 -5.78
C TYR A 240 -13.60 -6.02 -5.42
N ILE A 241 -12.70 -5.87 -6.39
CA ILE A 241 -11.32 -5.44 -6.12
C ILE A 241 -11.16 -3.92 -6.10
N ASN A 242 -11.77 -3.21 -7.08
CA ASN A 242 -11.50 -1.78 -7.27
C ASN A 242 -12.44 -0.86 -6.49
N THR A 243 -13.67 -1.31 -6.14
CA THR A 243 -14.66 -0.41 -5.55
C THR A 243 -15.19 -0.82 -4.19
N LEU A 244 -14.89 -2.04 -3.72
CA LEU A 244 -15.42 -2.59 -2.46
C LEU A 244 -15.27 -1.64 -1.27
N PHE A 245 -14.17 -0.90 -1.20
CA PHE A 245 -13.87 0.05 -0.15
C PHE A 245 -13.97 1.52 -0.60
N LEU A 246 -13.58 1.85 -1.84
CA LEU A 246 -13.61 3.24 -2.31
C LEU A 246 -15.03 3.79 -2.43
N ASP A 247 -15.97 3.01 -2.97
CA ASP A 247 -17.36 3.48 -3.16
C ASP A 247 -18.06 3.80 -1.82
N PRO A 248 -17.98 2.98 -0.77
CA PRO A 248 -18.55 3.32 0.54
C PRO A 248 -17.97 4.60 1.14
N TRP A 249 -16.64 4.76 1.10
CA TRP A 249 -15.97 5.87 1.76
C TRP A 249 -16.08 7.21 1.02
N ILE A 250 -16.19 7.18 -0.31
CA ILE A 250 -16.20 8.40 -1.13
C ILE A 250 -17.62 8.75 -1.56
N ASN A 251 -18.38 7.78 -2.04
CA ASN A 251 -19.70 7.98 -2.60
C ASN A 251 -20.85 7.55 -1.67
N GLY A 252 -20.55 6.89 -0.55
CA GLY A 252 -21.58 6.31 0.33
C GLY A 252 -22.36 5.18 -0.33
N THR A 253 -21.76 4.43 -1.25
CA THR A 253 -22.44 3.34 -1.97
C THR A 253 -21.81 2.00 -1.61
N ILE A 254 -22.60 1.09 -1.05
CA ILE A 254 -22.16 -0.29 -0.83
C ILE A 254 -22.32 -1.04 -2.16
N PRO A 255 -21.23 -1.57 -2.75
CA PRO A 255 -21.30 -2.29 -4.01
C PRO A 255 -22.18 -3.54 -3.92
N PRO A 256 -22.90 -3.92 -4.99
CA PRO A 256 -23.76 -5.12 -4.99
C PRO A 256 -23.02 -6.41 -4.61
N VAL A 257 -21.74 -6.53 -4.96
CA VAL A 257 -20.90 -7.68 -4.58
C VAL A 257 -20.74 -7.80 -3.06
N ALA A 258 -20.64 -6.68 -2.33
CA ALA A 258 -20.57 -6.69 -0.87
C ALA A 258 -21.90 -7.18 -0.25
N TRP A 259 -23.05 -6.71 -0.76
CA TRP A 259 -24.35 -7.21 -0.35
C TRP A 259 -24.51 -8.71 -0.61
N ASN A 260 -24.02 -9.21 -1.74
CA ASN A 260 -24.09 -10.63 -2.05
C ASN A 260 -23.22 -11.49 -1.11
N LEU A 261 -22.05 -11.00 -0.74
CA LEU A 261 -21.11 -11.75 0.10
C LEU A 261 -21.40 -11.61 1.60
N PHE A 262 -21.77 -10.41 2.07
CA PHE A 262 -21.75 -10.03 3.49
C PHE A 262 -23.13 -9.55 4.00
N LYS A 263 -24.23 -9.90 3.30
CA LYS A 263 -25.59 -9.40 3.60
C LYS A 263 -26.02 -9.59 5.06
N ASP A 264 -25.59 -10.68 5.70
CA ASP A 264 -26.01 -11.03 7.04
C ASP A 264 -25.25 -10.20 8.10
N GLU A 265 -24.12 -9.58 7.72
CA GLU A 265 -23.27 -8.78 8.60
C GLU A 265 -23.37 -7.28 8.34
N ILE A 266 -23.75 -6.88 7.10
CA ILE A 266 -23.95 -5.47 6.77
C ILE A 266 -25.22 -4.96 7.49
N PRO A 267 -25.14 -3.83 8.23
CA PRO A 267 -26.29 -3.28 8.92
C PRO A 267 -27.45 -2.97 7.95
N ASN A 268 -28.66 -3.41 8.27
CA ASN A 268 -29.84 -3.15 7.46
C ASN A 268 -30.13 -1.64 7.25
N SER A 269 -29.69 -0.79 8.21
CA SER A 269 -29.80 0.67 8.07
C SER A 269 -29.04 1.20 6.86
N TRP A 270 -27.98 0.52 6.42
CA TRP A 270 -27.20 0.92 5.23
C TRP A 270 -27.92 0.67 3.91
N LEU A 271 -29.00 -0.08 3.89
CA LEU A 271 -29.89 -0.17 2.71
C LEU A 271 -30.53 1.18 2.37
N SER A 272 -30.79 2.02 3.36
CA SER A 272 -31.46 3.31 3.18
C SER A 272 -30.55 4.51 3.41
N ASN A 273 -29.51 4.39 4.22
CA ASN A 273 -28.61 5.50 4.55
C ASN A 273 -27.20 4.99 4.90
N THR A 274 -26.23 5.38 4.10
CA THR A 274 -24.80 5.09 4.25
C THR A 274 -23.98 6.35 4.51
N SER A 275 -24.62 7.47 4.82
CA SER A 275 -23.93 8.76 5.03
C SER A 275 -22.88 8.70 6.12
N GLU A 276 -23.03 7.79 7.11
CA GLU A 276 -22.04 7.58 8.16
C GLU A 276 -20.70 7.02 7.64
N LEU A 277 -20.66 6.47 6.42
CA LEU A 277 -19.45 5.93 5.81
C LEU A 277 -18.67 6.96 4.99
N ILE A 278 -19.31 8.05 4.59
CA ILE A 278 -18.69 9.06 3.75
C ILE A 278 -17.64 9.82 4.54
N THR A 279 -16.45 9.89 3.98
CA THR A 279 -15.34 10.59 4.59
C THR A 279 -14.66 11.52 3.57
N ASN A 280 -14.21 12.68 4.06
CA ASN A 280 -13.52 13.66 3.21
C ASN A 280 -12.06 13.21 3.00
N HIS A 281 -11.80 12.65 1.83
CA HIS A 281 -10.45 12.34 1.39
C HIS A 281 -9.82 13.54 0.67
N ASP A 282 -8.54 13.76 0.89
CA ASP A 282 -7.76 14.77 0.16
C ASP A 282 -7.14 14.20 -1.11
N PHE A 283 -6.96 12.87 -1.15
CA PHE A 283 -6.40 12.13 -2.28
C PHE A 283 -6.79 10.65 -2.20
N ILE A 284 -6.65 9.96 -3.32
CA ILE A 284 -6.69 8.51 -3.39
C ILE A 284 -5.28 8.00 -3.66
N GLY A 285 -4.84 7.00 -2.89
CA GLY A 285 -3.66 6.20 -3.18
C GLY A 285 -4.06 4.98 -3.99
N LEU A 286 -3.39 4.74 -5.10
CA LEU A 286 -3.58 3.56 -5.93
C LEU A 286 -2.29 2.73 -5.95
N ASN A 287 -2.41 1.45 -5.59
CA ASN A 287 -1.36 0.45 -5.75
C ASN A 287 -1.69 -0.36 -7.01
N TYR A 288 -0.85 -0.26 -8.02
CA TYR A 288 -1.04 -0.95 -9.30
C TYR A 288 0.17 -1.81 -9.65
N TYR A 289 -0.08 -3.06 -10.01
CA TYR A 289 0.97 -4.01 -10.38
C TYR A 289 0.71 -4.72 -11.70
N SER A 290 -0.56 -5.00 -12.01
CA SER A 290 -0.92 -5.95 -13.06
C SER A 290 -2.34 -5.76 -13.54
N LYS A 291 -2.68 -6.41 -14.64
CA LYS A 291 -4.08 -6.66 -15.03
C LYS A 291 -4.53 -8.04 -14.57
N THR A 292 -5.84 -8.24 -14.54
CA THR A 292 -6.45 -9.54 -14.23
C THR A 292 -7.46 -9.91 -15.31
N THR A 293 -7.30 -11.07 -15.91
CA THR A 293 -8.24 -11.62 -16.89
C THR A 293 -9.21 -12.57 -16.19
N ILE A 294 -10.51 -12.33 -16.38
CA ILE A 294 -11.59 -13.01 -15.65
C ILE A 294 -12.44 -13.85 -16.58
N LYS A 295 -12.65 -15.10 -16.18
CA LYS A 295 -13.57 -16.06 -16.84
C LYS A 295 -14.68 -16.45 -15.86
N SER A 296 -15.87 -16.66 -16.38
CA SER A 296 -17.01 -17.16 -15.60
C SER A 296 -16.77 -18.59 -15.12
N ASN A 297 -16.98 -18.82 -13.81
CA ASN A 297 -16.94 -20.13 -13.17
C ASN A 297 -17.98 -20.22 -12.07
N GLN A 298 -19.12 -20.83 -12.34
CA GLN A 298 -20.27 -20.89 -11.43
C GLN A 298 -20.03 -21.72 -10.16
N SER A 299 -18.93 -22.49 -10.09
CA SER A 299 -18.58 -23.29 -8.90
C SER A 299 -17.78 -22.50 -7.86
N SER A 300 -17.29 -21.30 -8.17
CA SER A 300 -16.54 -20.46 -7.25
C SER A 300 -17.42 -19.50 -6.45
N LEU A 301 -16.89 -18.99 -5.35
CA LEU A 301 -17.60 -18.06 -4.43
C LEU A 301 -18.22 -16.84 -5.14
N LEU A 302 -17.51 -16.29 -6.12
CA LEU A 302 -17.94 -15.10 -6.87
C LEU A 302 -18.51 -15.43 -8.27
N GLY A 303 -18.60 -16.72 -8.63
CA GLY A 303 -19.02 -17.12 -9.97
C GLY A 303 -17.98 -16.88 -11.06
N LEU A 304 -16.71 -16.77 -10.69
CA LEU A 304 -15.60 -16.42 -11.59
C LEU A 304 -14.29 -17.14 -11.23
N GLU A 305 -13.37 -17.18 -12.17
CA GLU A 305 -11.98 -17.61 -11.97
C GLU A 305 -11.02 -16.63 -12.67
N ILE A 306 -9.82 -16.49 -12.09
CA ILE A 306 -8.73 -15.73 -12.69
C ILE A 306 -8.04 -16.63 -13.73
N THR A 307 -7.77 -16.09 -14.91
CA THR A 307 -7.04 -16.77 -15.98
C THR A 307 -5.96 -15.83 -16.53
N THR A 308 -5.14 -16.31 -17.46
CA THR A 308 -4.08 -15.53 -18.09
C THR A 308 -4.48 -15.12 -19.52
N SER A 309 -3.97 -13.98 -19.97
CA SER A 309 -4.11 -13.52 -21.35
C SER A 309 -2.88 -13.85 -22.22
N GLY A 310 -1.83 -14.41 -21.61
CA GLY A 310 -0.59 -14.79 -22.28
C GLY A 310 0.42 -13.64 -22.46
N LEU A 311 0.28 -12.55 -21.72
CA LEU A 311 1.27 -11.48 -21.65
C LEU A 311 2.52 -11.93 -20.87
N PRO A 312 3.66 -11.25 -21.04
CA PRO A 312 4.82 -11.44 -20.17
C PRO A 312 4.44 -11.26 -18.70
N VAL A 313 5.08 -12.04 -17.83
CA VAL A 313 4.78 -12.05 -16.39
C VAL A 313 6.02 -11.70 -15.56
N THR A 314 5.79 -11.16 -14.37
CA THR A 314 6.82 -11.00 -13.32
C THR A 314 7.11 -12.34 -12.65
N SER A 315 8.09 -12.41 -11.74
CA SER A 315 8.35 -13.64 -10.96
C SER A 315 7.19 -13.98 -10.00
N MET A 316 6.26 -13.05 -9.74
CA MET A 316 4.99 -13.32 -9.06
C MET A 316 3.95 -14.01 -9.96
N GLY A 317 4.22 -14.19 -11.27
CA GLY A 317 3.23 -14.63 -12.24
C GLY A 317 2.21 -13.58 -12.65
N TRP A 318 2.44 -12.30 -12.30
CA TRP A 318 1.54 -11.20 -12.63
C TRP A 318 1.83 -10.67 -14.03
N GLU A 319 0.79 -10.52 -14.85
CA GLU A 319 0.92 -10.01 -16.21
C GLU A 319 1.36 -8.55 -16.23
N ILE A 320 2.38 -8.24 -17.03
CA ILE A 320 2.92 -6.89 -17.21
C ILE A 320 2.02 -6.14 -18.20
N TYR A 321 1.29 -5.14 -17.72
CA TYR A 321 0.34 -4.38 -18.52
C TYR A 321 0.35 -2.89 -18.19
N PRO A 322 1.28 -2.11 -18.76
CA PRO A 322 1.45 -0.69 -18.43
C PRO A 322 0.23 0.17 -18.74
N ASP A 323 -0.49 -0.10 -19.85
CA ASP A 323 -1.66 0.66 -20.27
C ASP A 323 -2.81 0.60 -19.26
N GLY A 324 -2.84 -0.45 -18.45
CA GLY A 324 -3.79 -0.58 -17.34
C GLY A 324 -3.64 0.54 -16.30
N LEU A 325 -2.41 1.00 -16.05
CA LEU A 325 -2.17 2.09 -15.11
C LEU A 325 -2.83 3.40 -15.59
N SER A 326 -2.60 3.82 -16.84
CA SER A 326 -3.23 5.04 -17.37
C SER A 326 -4.76 4.93 -17.40
N THR A 327 -5.28 3.76 -17.73
CA THR A 327 -6.72 3.48 -17.76
C THR A 327 -7.33 3.61 -16.36
N LEU A 328 -6.70 3.02 -15.35
CA LEU A 328 -7.19 3.07 -13.96
C LEU A 328 -7.06 4.46 -13.33
N LEU A 329 -5.99 5.19 -13.65
CA LEU A 329 -5.84 6.59 -13.21
C LEU A 329 -6.97 7.47 -13.74
N LYS A 330 -7.32 7.32 -15.01
CA LYS A 330 -8.46 8.04 -15.63
C LYS A 330 -9.78 7.60 -15.02
N TRP A 331 -10.01 6.29 -14.90
CA TRP A 331 -11.20 5.72 -14.28
C TRP A 331 -11.41 6.25 -12.86
N ALA A 332 -10.36 6.22 -12.01
CA ALA A 332 -10.45 6.67 -10.64
C ALA A 332 -10.76 8.18 -10.55
N TYR A 333 -10.08 8.99 -11.37
CA TYR A 333 -10.34 10.42 -11.41
C TYR A 333 -11.75 10.74 -11.95
N ASP A 334 -12.19 10.04 -12.99
CA ASP A 334 -13.53 10.26 -13.56
C ASP A 334 -14.64 9.88 -12.58
N LYS A 335 -14.43 8.84 -11.80
CA LYS A 335 -15.40 8.34 -10.83
C LYS A 335 -15.43 9.16 -9.53
N TYR A 336 -14.26 9.48 -8.97
CA TYR A 336 -14.15 10.04 -7.62
C TYR A 336 -13.77 11.52 -7.57
N LYS A 337 -13.24 12.08 -8.65
CA LYS A 337 -12.86 13.50 -8.78
C LYS A 337 -11.88 13.98 -7.71
N LEU A 338 -11.03 13.09 -7.19
CA LEU A 338 -9.99 13.37 -6.22
C LEU A 338 -8.61 13.29 -6.86
N PRO A 339 -7.62 14.07 -6.38
CA PRO A 339 -6.22 13.88 -6.76
C PRO A 339 -5.74 12.49 -6.42
N ILE A 340 -4.74 11.99 -7.18
CA ILE A 340 -4.26 10.62 -7.06
C ILE A 340 -2.76 10.63 -6.74
N TYR A 341 -2.33 9.76 -5.81
CA TYR A 341 -0.96 9.29 -5.71
C TYR A 341 -0.90 7.83 -6.19
N ILE A 342 0.09 7.50 -7.01
CA ILE A 342 0.46 6.10 -7.20
C ILE A 342 1.30 5.73 -5.98
N THR A 343 0.64 5.09 -5.01
CA THR A 343 1.23 4.80 -3.70
C THR A 343 2.10 3.55 -3.70
N GLU A 344 1.92 2.69 -4.70
CA GLU A 344 2.81 1.59 -5.02
C GLU A 344 2.74 1.23 -6.50
N ASN A 345 3.90 1.01 -7.11
CA ASN A 345 4.05 0.35 -8.41
C ASN A 345 5.45 -0.25 -8.51
N GLY A 346 5.55 -1.48 -8.94
CA GLY A 346 6.81 -2.21 -9.04
C GLY A 346 6.62 -3.64 -9.50
N ALA A 347 7.72 -4.38 -9.61
CA ALA A 347 7.70 -5.75 -10.06
C ALA A 347 8.82 -6.59 -9.40
N ALA A 348 8.50 -7.84 -9.09
CA ALA A 348 9.49 -8.80 -8.64
C ALA A 348 10.12 -9.50 -9.85
N PHE A 349 11.44 -9.64 -9.81
CA PHE A 349 12.22 -10.46 -10.75
C PHE A 349 13.29 -11.24 -9.99
N ASP A 350 13.85 -12.25 -10.65
CA ASP A 350 14.91 -13.08 -10.09
C ASP A 350 16.24 -12.34 -10.27
N ASP A 351 16.63 -11.61 -9.23
CA ASP A 351 17.83 -10.76 -9.24
C ASP A 351 19.05 -11.55 -8.76
N GLU A 352 20.15 -11.41 -9.47
CA GLU A 352 21.44 -12.00 -9.12
C GLU A 352 22.46 -10.91 -8.79
N LEU A 353 23.13 -11.06 -7.63
CA LEU A 353 24.27 -10.25 -7.25
C LEU A 353 25.52 -10.81 -7.91
N LEU A 354 26.09 -10.09 -8.86
CA LEU A 354 27.32 -10.45 -9.54
C LEU A 354 28.56 -10.28 -8.64
N GLU A 355 29.65 -10.95 -8.94
CA GLU A 355 30.95 -10.77 -8.24
C GLU A 355 31.44 -9.30 -8.25
N SER A 356 31.04 -8.52 -9.25
CA SER A 356 31.32 -7.08 -9.34
C SER A 356 30.56 -6.22 -8.33
N GLY A 357 29.58 -6.78 -7.62
CA GLY A 357 28.65 -6.04 -6.76
C GLY A 357 27.49 -5.40 -7.53
N GLU A 358 27.33 -5.70 -8.81
CA GLU A 358 26.22 -5.19 -9.65
C GLU A 358 25.04 -6.15 -9.68
N ILE A 359 23.84 -5.58 -9.81
CA ILE A 359 22.59 -6.30 -10.10
C ILE A 359 22.01 -5.75 -11.38
N ASN A 360 22.00 -6.58 -12.42
CA ASN A 360 21.58 -6.19 -13.77
C ASN A 360 20.12 -6.59 -14.02
N ASP A 361 19.19 -5.85 -13.46
CA ASP A 361 17.76 -6.10 -13.48
C ASP A 361 17.03 -5.37 -14.63
N VAL A 362 17.43 -5.66 -15.88
CA VAL A 362 16.94 -5.00 -17.10
C VAL A 362 15.42 -5.08 -17.27
N ASP A 363 14.80 -6.18 -16.83
CA ASP A 363 13.35 -6.38 -16.94
C ASP A 363 12.61 -5.42 -16.00
N ARG A 364 13.15 -5.15 -14.80
CA ARG A 364 12.58 -4.16 -13.88
C ARG A 364 12.76 -2.74 -14.43
N ILE A 365 13.87 -2.43 -15.10
CA ILE A 365 14.04 -1.15 -15.79
C ILE A 365 12.98 -0.99 -16.88
N ALA A 366 12.74 -2.04 -17.69
CA ALA A 366 11.71 -2.02 -18.73
C ALA A 366 10.30 -1.83 -18.14
N TYR A 367 10.01 -2.52 -17.02
CA TYR A 367 8.76 -2.38 -16.29
C TYR A 367 8.56 -0.92 -15.80
N PHE A 368 9.53 -0.35 -15.09
CA PHE A 368 9.42 1.03 -14.61
C PHE A 368 9.26 2.03 -15.75
N ARG A 369 10.08 1.92 -16.80
CA ARG A 369 10.00 2.82 -17.96
C ARG A 369 8.59 2.85 -18.54
N SER A 370 8.04 1.68 -18.86
CA SER A 370 6.73 1.58 -19.50
C SER A 370 5.59 2.06 -18.59
N HIS A 371 5.67 1.83 -17.29
CA HIS A 371 4.65 2.29 -16.33
C HIS A 371 4.75 3.80 -16.04
N LEU A 372 5.97 4.35 -15.98
CA LEU A 372 6.18 5.79 -15.86
C LEU A 372 5.68 6.54 -17.12
N ASP A 373 5.91 5.97 -18.31
CA ASP A 373 5.38 6.51 -19.57
C ASP A 373 3.84 6.48 -19.58
N SER A 374 3.24 5.38 -19.13
CA SER A 374 1.78 5.23 -19.00
C SER A 374 1.19 6.23 -18.00
N MET A 375 1.83 6.42 -16.85
CA MET A 375 1.46 7.47 -15.91
C MET A 375 1.49 8.86 -16.56
N GLN A 376 2.55 9.16 -17.29
CA GLN A 376 2.70 10.45 -17.99
C GLN A 376 1.59 10.67 -19.02
N CYS A 377 1.13 9.63 -19.73
CA CYS A 377 -0.03 9.69 -20.62
C CYS A 377 -1.31 10.10 -19.87
N ALA A 378 -1.55 9.57 -18.66
CA ALA A 378 -2.69 9.97 -17.84
C ALA A 378 -2.59 11.44 -17.38
N ILE A 379 -1.41 11.88 -16.92
CA ILE A 379 -1.16 13.28 -16.54
C ILE A 379 -1.43 14.21 -17.73
N ASN A 380 -0.90 13.89 -18.91
CA ASN A 380 -1.07 14.69 -20.13
C ASN A 380 -2.55 14.75 -20.57
N SER A 381 -3.36 13.77 -20.18
CA SER A 381 -4.82 13.77 -20.41
C SER A 381 -5.63 14.55 -19.35
N GLY A 382 -4.95 15.18 -18.38
CA GLY A 382 -5.57 16.05 -17.36
C GLY A 382 -5.88 15.35 -16.04
N VAL A 383 -5.40 14.13 -15.80
CA VAL A 383 -5.56 13.46 -14.50
C VAL A 383 -4.58 14.07 -13.49
N PRO A 384 -5.06 14.55 -12.32
CA PRO A 384 -4.20 15.17 -11.31
C PRO A 384 -3.45 14.09 -10.49
N VAL A 385 -2.44 13.48 -11.09
CA VAL A 385 -1.51 12.60 -10.38
C VAL A 385 -0.46 13.47 -9.70
N LEU A 386 -0.34 13.32 -8.38
CA LEU A 386 0.50 14.19 -7.54
C LEU A 386 1.86 13.58 -7.20
N GLY A 387 2.02 12.28 -7.35
CA GLY A 387 3.28 11.60 -7.07
C GLY A 387 3.23 10.12 -7.38
N TYR A 388 4.42 9.52 -7.39
CA TYR A 388 4.66 8.12 -7.69
C TYR A 388 5.65 7.55 -6.68
N TYR A 389 5.31 6.41 -6.10
CA TYR A 389 6.12 5.68 -5.13
C TYR A 389 6.47 4.30 -5.68
N ALA A 390 7.76 4.07 -5.91
CA ALA A 390 8.24 2.76 -6.32
C ALA A 390 8.10 1.76 -5.18
N TRP A 391 7.49 0.61 -5.46
CA TRP A 391 7.48 -0.55 -4.59
C TRP A 391 8.51 -1.57 -5.07
N SER A 392 9.52 -1.79 -4.30
CA SER A 392 9.83 -1.30 -2.95
C SER A 392 11.22 -0.65 -2.94
N PHE A 393 11.52 0.14 -1.90
CA PHE A 393 12.89 0.65 -1.75
C PHE A 393 13.89 -0.48 -1.62
N LEU A 394 13.67 -1.39 -0.65
CA LEU A 394 14.50 -2.56 -0.37
C LEU A 394 13.84 -3.84 -0.87
N ASP A 395 14.62 -4.85 -1.28
CA ASP A 395 14.15 -6.22 -1.23
C ASP A 395 13.76 -6.54 0.20
N ASN A 396 12.66 -7.26 0.41
CA ASN A 396 12.10 -7.42 1.73
C ASN A 396 11.36 -8.76 1.90
N PHE A 397 10.71 -8.95 3.03
CA PHE A 397 9.85 -10.10 3.31
C PHE A 397 8.54 -9.96 2.52
N GLU A 398 8.39 -10.73 1.43
CA GLU A 398 7.20 -10.68 0.56
C GLU A 398 6.11 -11.65 1.03
N TRP A 399 5.58 -11.41 2.20
CA TRP A 399 4.43 -12.10 2.80
C TRP A 399 4.55 -13.63 2.70
N GLU A 400 3.55 -14.33 2.08
CA GLU A 400 3.57 -15.77 1.92
C GLU A 400 4.74 -16.30 1.07
N ALA A 401 5.32 -15.46 0.23
CA ALA A 401 6.48 -15.80 -0.58
C ALA A 401 7.83 -15.71 0.15
N GLY A 402 7.84 -15.19 1.40
CA GLY A 402 9.08 -15.02 2.17
C GLY A 402 10.08 -14.12 1.46
N TYR A 403 11.32 -14.57 1.31
CA TYR A 403 12.38 -13.82 0.62
C TYR A 403 12.61 -14.24 -0.83
N ASP A 404 11.75 -15.10 -1.37
CA ASP A 404 11.88 -15.59 -2.78
C ASP A 404 11.56 -14.51 -3.82
N LYS A 405 10.83 -13.45 -3.44
CA LYS A 405 10.37 -12.41 -4.36
C LYS A 405 11.02 -11.06 -4.05
N ARG A 406 11.73 -10.51 -5.05
CA ARG A 406 12.53 -9.31 -4.91
C ARG A 406 11.92 -8.14 -5.67
N PHE A 407 11.26 -7.22 -4.95
CA PHE A 407 10.65 -6.01 -5.51
C PHE A 407 11.58 -4.78 -5.42
N GLY A 408 12.58 -4.83 -4.56
CA GLY A 408 13.42 -3.68 -4.24
C GLY A 408 14.11 -3.07 -5.45
N ILE A 409 14.28 -1.76 -5.44
CA ILE A 409 15.25 -1.06 -6.29
C ILE A 409 16.65 -1.07 -5.68
N VAL A 410 16.73 -1.50 -4.42
CA VAL A 410 17.94 -1.81 -3.68
C VAL A 410 17.91 -3.28 -3.30
N TYR A 411 18.92 -4.03 -3.69
CA TYR A 411 19.11 -5.42 -3.33
C TYR A 411 19.56 -5.51 -1.87
N VAL A 412 18.97 -6.42 -1.12
CA VAL A 412 19.39 -6.78 0.24
C VAL A 412 19.97 -8.19 0.21
N ASP A 413 21.22 -8.35 0.60
CA ASP A 413 21.76 -9.66 0.91
C ASP A 413 21.29 -10.04 2.33
N PHE A 414 20.31 -10.92 2.41
CA PHE A 414 19.70 -11.31 3.68
C PHE A 414 20.65 -12.09 4.63
N ASN A 415 21.83 -12.51 4.16
CA ASN A 415 22.84 -13.14 5.01
C ASN A 415 23.75 -12.11 5.69
N THR A 416 24.11 -11.05 4.97
CA THR A 416 25.04 -10.02 5.43
C THR A 416 24.38 -8.70 5.78
N LEU A 417 23.13 -8.54 5.38
CA LEU A 417 22.35 -7.31 5.46
C LEU A 417 22.94 -6.12 4.67
N GLN A 418 23.84 -6.39 3.73
CA GLN A 418 24.39 -5.37 2.86
C GLN A 418 23.37 -4.92 1.81
N ARG A 419 23.44 -3.62 1.45
CA ARG A 419 22.58 -2.98 0.48
C ARG A 419 23.37 -2.71 -0.80
N TYR A 420 22.77 -3.05 -1.96
CA TYR A 420 23.35 -2.77 -3.28
C TYR A 420 22.28 -2.11 -4.17
N VAL A 421 22.55 -0.90 -4.63
CA VAL A 421 21.62 -0.22 -5.55
C VAL A 421 21.59 -0.97 -6.88
N LYS A 422 20.42 -1.49 -7.26
CA LYS A 422 20.22 -2.19 -8.53
C LYS A 422 20.31 -1.23 -9.72
N ASN A 423 20.47 -1.76 -10.91
CA ASN A 423 20.46 -0.91 -12.11
C ASN A 423 19.11 -0.21 -12.30
N SER A 424 17.99 -0.82 -11.89
CA SER A 424 16.67 -0.16 -11.82
C SER A 424 16.65 1.01 -10.82
N GLY A 425 17.36 0.90 -9.71
CA GLY A 425 17.52 1.99 -8.75
C GLY A 425 18.29 3.18 -9.34
N LYS A 426 19.38 2.90 -10.07
CA LYS A 426 20.14 3.93 -10.81
C LYS A 426 19.28 4.57 -11.91
N PHE A 427 18.52 3.77 -12.65
CA PHE A 427 17.55 4.26 -13.64
C PHE A 427 16.52 5.20 -12.99
N TYR A 428 15.97 4.83 -11.85
CA TYR A 428 14.98 5.64 -11.14
C TYR A 428 15.58 6.97 -10.64
N GLN A 429 16.80 6.94 -10.12
CA GLN A 429 17.58 8.13 -9.74
C GLN A 429 17.79 9.09 -10.92
N GLU A 430 18.20 8.58 -12.09
CA GLU A 430 18.36 9.36 -13.32
C GLU A 430 17.01 9.95 -13.78
N TYR A 431 15.94 9.15 -13.72
CA TYR A 431 14.61 9.60 -14.09
C TYR A 431 14.13 10.76 -13.22
N ILE A 432 14.32 10.67 -11.89
CA ILE A 432 14.00 11.76 -10.94
C ILE A 432 14.81 13.01 -11.28
N THR A 433 16.10 12.87 -11.50
CA THR A 433 17.01 14.00 -11.78
C THR A 433 16.63 14.75 -13.05
N ASN A 434 16.34 14.01 -14.12
CA ASN A 434 15.95 14.58 -15.41
C ASN A 434 14.60 15.32 -15.33
N ASN A 435 13.62 14.77 -14.59
CA ASN A 435 12.32 15.41 -14.45
C ASN A 435 12.34 16.63 -13.51
N LYS A 436 13.23 16.69 -12.53
CA LYS A 436 13.45 17.90 -11.71
C LYS A 436 13.93 19.09 -12.57
N GLN A 437 14.81 18.85 -13.54
CA GLN A 437 15.34 19.89 -14.43
C GLN A 437 14.27 20.46 -15.36
N LEU A 438 13.35 19.64 -15.85
CA LEU A 438 12.25 20.10 -16.71
C LEU A 438 11.30 21.04 -15.96
N ILE A 439 10.95 20.72 -14.72
CA ILE A 439 10.08 21.55 -13.88
C ILE A 439 10.73 22.93 -13.59
N SER A 440 12.03 22.99 -13.34
CA SER A 440 12.75 24.22 -13.07
C SER A 440 12.88 25.13 -14.30
N VAL A 441 12.93 24.57 -15.49
CA VAL A 441 13.00 25.32 -16.77
C VAL A 441 11.63 25.92 -17.12
N ASP A 442 10.53 25.20 -16.87
CA ASP A 442 9.18 25.71 -17.12
C ASP A 442 8.78 26.80 -16.12
N ASP A 443 9.20 26.73 -14.86
CA ASP A 443 9.03 27.80 -13.88
C ASP A 443 9.82 29.06 -14.28
N GLN A 444 11.00 28.94 -14.82
CA GLN A 444 11.76 30.07 -15.34
C GLN A 444 11.12 30.69 -16.59
N ARG A 445 10.56 29.89 -17.49
CA ARG A 445 9.83 30.38 -18.67
C ARG A 445 8.52 31.08 -18.33
N SER A 446 7.76 30.55 -17.34
CA SER A 446 6.52 31.20 -16.88
C SER A 446 6.78 32.51 -16.14
N ALA A 447 7.89 32.66 -15.44
CA ALA A 447 8.31 33.92 -14.79
C ALA A 447 8.68 35.01 -15.81
N PHE A 448 9.23 34.63 -16.97
CA PHE A 448 9.57 35.58 -18.05
C PHE A 448 8.33 36.09 -18.83
N HIS A 449 7.23 35.32 -18.88
CA HIS A 449 5.98 35.73 -19.54
C HIS A 449 5.05 36.60 -18.70
N HIS A 450 5.31 36.78 -17.41
CA HIS A 450 4.53 37.67 -16.51
C HIS A 450 5.22 39.01 -16.24
N SER A 451 6.34 39.28 -16.91
CA SER A 451 7.10 40.55 -16.78
C SER A 451 7.18 41.36 -18.10
N GLN A 452 6.25 41.11 -19.03
CA GLN A 452 6.06 41.98 -20.21
C GLN A 452 4.69 42.59 -20.24
#